data_8cbac04b3fa23ca7da16f499b39bc9d2
#
_entry.id   8cbac04b3fa23ca7da16f499b39bc9d2
#
_cell.length_a   1.000
_cell.length_b   1.000
_cell.length_c   1.000
_cell.angle_alpha   90.00
_cell.angle_beta   90.00
_cell.angle_gamma   90.00
#
_symmetry.space_group_name_H-M   'P 1'
#
loop_
_entity.id
_entity.type
_entity.pdbx_description
1 polymer ?
#
loop_
_entity_poly.entity_id
_entity_poly.type
_entity_poly.pdbx_seq_one_letter_code
_entity_poly.pdbx_strand_id
1 'polypeptide(L)'
;MVNPPHGGVLKDLLARDASIAASLLEEAETLPDIVLNERQLCDLELIITGGFSPLEGFMNKADYEGCLTNMRLADGSLFPMPITLDVSKEQVQSLGLEEGRRVTLRDPRD
;
A
#
# COMPACT_ATOMS: atom_id res chain seq x y z
N MET A 1 -27.98 8.34 7.85
CA MET A 1 -27.20 8.72 6.65
C MET A 1 -25.72 8.49 6.90
N VAL A 2 -25.06 7.78 6.02
CA VAL A 2 -23.61 7.53 6.13
C VAL A 2 -22.86 8.64 5.38
N ASN A 3 -21.81 9.17 5.99
CA ASN A 3 -20.96 10.15 5.33
C ASN A 3 -20.24 9.53 4.14
N PRO A 4 -20.01 10.28 3.04
CA PRO A 4 -19.22 9.77 1.93
C PRO A 4 -17.77 9.47 2.39
N PRO A 5 -17.08 8.52 1.75
CA PRO A 5 -15.69 8.25 2.09
C PRO A 5 -14.81 9.46 1.79
N HIS A 6 -13.69 9.56 2.51
CA HIS A 6 -12.71 10.61 2.27
C HIS A 6 -12.20 10.55 0.83
N GLY A 7 -12.15 11.69 0.16
CA GLY A 7 -11.82 11.76 -1.27
C GLY A 7 -12.98 11.44 -2.20
N GLY A 8 -14.16 11.12 -1.67
CA GLY A 8 -15.40 10.92 -2.43
C GLY A 8 -15.63 9.51 -2.95
N VAL A 9 -14.60 8.68 -3.04
CA VAL A 9 -14.69 7.30 -3.55
C VAL A 9 -13.99 6.35 -2.60
N LEU A 10 -14.69 5.30 -2.17
CA LEU A 10 -14.08 4.23 -1.37
C LEU A 10 -13.18 3.39 -2.27
N LYS A 11 -11.90 3.28 -1.91
CA LYS A 11 -10.92 2.47 -2.65
C LYS A 11 -10.91 1.05 -2.12
N ASP A 12 -11.83 0.22 -2.65
CA ASP A 12 -11.91 -1.20 -2.30
C ASP A 12 -10.97 -1.98 -3.23
N LEU A 13 -9.84 -2.43 -2.69
CA LEU A 13 -8.78 -3.10 -3.45
C LEU A 13 -8.75 -4.61 -3.22
N LEU A 14 -9.70 -5.14 -2.45
CA LEU A 14 -9.74 -6.56 -2.14
C LEU A 14 -10.07 -7.39 -3.39
N ALA A 15 -9.25 -8.38 -3.69
CA ALA A 15 -9.48 -9.30 -4.80
C ALA A 15 -10.58 -10.30 -4.42
N ARG A 16 -11.81 -10.04 -4.86
CA ARG A 16 -12.99 -10.86 -4.52
C ARG A 16 -13.26 -11.98 -5.51
N ASP A 17 -12.76 -11.84 -6.72
CA ASP A 17 -12.89 -12.87 -7.77
C ASP A 17 -11.81 -13.94 -7.57
N ALA A 18 -12.20 -15.20 -7.45
CA ALA A 18 -11.29 -16.32 -7.19
C ALA A 18 -10.24 -16.50 -8.29
N SER A 19 -10.59 -16.25 -9.55
CA SER A 19 -9.65 -16.37 -10.66
C SER A 19 -8.61 -15.26 -10.67
N ILE A 20 -9.01 -14.05 -10.33
CA ILE A 20 -8.09 -12.91 -10.17
C ILE A 20 -7.15 -13.15 -8.98
N ALA A 21 -7.69 -13.61 -7.86
CA ALA A 21 -6.88 -13.91 -6.67
C ALA A 21 -5.85 -15.00 -6.95
N ALA A 22 -6.22 -16.07 -7.66
CA ALA A 22 -5.31 -17.14 -8.04
C ALA A 22 -4.20 -16.65 -8.97
N SER A 23 -4.53 -15.81 -9.94
CA SER A 23 -3.55 -15.19 -10.86
C SER A 23 -2.56 -14.31 -10.12
N LEU A 24 -3.03 -13.52 -9.17
CA LEU A 24 -2.17 -12.66 -8.35
C LEU A 24 -1.24 -13.48 -7.45
N LEU A 25 -1.73 -14.60 -6.89
CA LEU A 25 -0.90 -15.49 -6.08
C LEU A 25 0.22 -16.13 -6.90
N GLU A 26 -0.06 -16.57 -8.13
CA GLU A 26 0.94 -17.11 -9.03
C GLU A 26 2.02 -16.07 -9.34
N GLU A 27 1.62 -14.84 -9.65
CA GLU A 27 2.55 -13.74 -9.90
C GLU A 27 3.38 -13.44 -8.65
N ALA A 28 2.76 -13.43 -7.47
CA ALA A 28 3.41 -13.14 -6.19
C ALA A 28 4.54 -14.12 -5.88
N GLU A 29 4.40 -15.40 -6.26
CA GLU A 29 5.44 -16.41 -6.05
C GLU A 29 6.72 -16.14 -6.84
N THR A 30 6.63 -15.38 -7.93
CA THR A 30 7.77 -15.06 -8.79
C THR A 30 8.47 -13.76 -8.42
N LEU A 31 7.89 -12.97 -7.51
CA LEU A 31 8.39 -11.65 -7.14
C LEU A 31 9.18 -11.70 -5.82
N PRO A 32 10.13 -10.75 -5.61
CA PRO A 32 10.78 -10.63 -4.30
C PRO A 32 9.77 -10.35 -3.20
N ASP A 33 9.92 -11.01 -2.06
CA ASP A 33 9.03 -10.85 -0.91
C ASP A 33 9.56 -9.78 0.05
N ILE A 34 8.67 -8.90 0.51
CA ILE A 34 8.89 -8.04 1.67
C ILE A 34 7.95 -8.53 2.76
N VAL A 35 8.50 -9.08 3.85
CA VAL A 35 7.71 -9.54 4.99
C VAL A 35 7.32 -8.35 5.85
N LEU A 36 6.02 -8.17 6.09
CA LEU A 36 5.49 -7.01 6.79
C LEU A 36 5.52 -7.22 8.31
N ASN A 37 5.78 -6.14 9.06
CA ASN A 37 5.60 -6.12 10.51
C ASN A 37 4.13 -5.84 10.86
N GLU A 38 3.79 -5.86 12.17
CA GLU A 38 2.40 -5.65 12.62
C GLU A 38 1.82 -4.32 12.17
N ARG A 39 2.58 -3.23 12.27
CA ARG A 39 2.12 -1.90 11.83
C ARG A 39 1.84 -1.88 10.34
N GLN A 40 2.76 -2.42 9.55
CA GLN A 40 2.62 -2.47 8.10
C GLN A 40 1.44 -3.33 7.66
N LEU A 41 1.19 -4.45 8.36
CA LEU A 41 0.03 -5.29 8.10
C LEU A 41 -1.29 -4.56 8.39
N CYS A 42 -1.37 -3.85 9.51
CA CYS A 42 -2.55 -3.05 9.83
C CYS A 42 -2.80 -1.97 8.78
N ASP A 43 -1.74 -1.28 8.35
CA ASP A 43 -1.84 -0.26 7.31
C ASP A 43 -2.29 -0.87 5.98
N LEU A 44 -1.74 -2.02 5.60
CA LEU A 44 -2.12 -2.70 4.37
C LEU A 44 -3.58 -3.15 4.39
N GLU A 45 -4.06 -3.69 5.51
CA GLU A 45 -5.47 -4.08 5.65
C GLU A 45 -6.40 -2.88 5.48
N LEU A 46 -6.06 -1.74 6.06
CA LEU A 46 -6.84 -0.51 5.90
C LEU A 46 -6.78 0.04 4.46
N ILE A 47 -5.64 -0.08 3.78
CA ILE A 47 -5.53 0.30 2.37
C ILE A 47 -6.44 -0.58 1.50
N ILE A 48 -6.37 -1.90 1.69
CA ILE A 48 -7.12 -2.86 0.87
C ILE A 48 -8.63 -2.70 1.04
N THR A 49 -9.08 -2.46 2.26
CA THR A 49 -10.52 -2.33 2.56
C THR A 49 -11.07 -0.93 2.31
N GLY A 50 -10.21 0.03 1.96
CA GLY A 50 -10.60 1.40 1.71
C GLY A 50 -10.61 2.29 2.94
N GLY A 51 -10.15 1.80 4.11
CA GLY A 51 -10.09 2.57 5.35
C GLY A 51 -9.17 3.79 5.25
N PHE A 52 -8.17 3.74 4.38
CA PHE A 52 -7.27 4.87 4.11
C PHE A 52 -7.56 5.55 2.76
N SER A 53 -8.80 5.46 2.26
CA SER A 53 -9.17 6.17 1.03
C SER A 53 -8.83 7.67 1.14
N PRO A 54 -8.34 8.31 0.08
CA PRO A 54 -8.24 7.83 -1.29
C PRO A 54 -6.94 7.07 -1.64
N LEU A 55 -6.14 6.65 -0.65
CA LEU A 55 -4.92 5.89 -0.92
C LEU A 55 -5.24 4.52 -1.54
N GLU A 56 -4.47 4.14 -2.55
CA GLU A 56 -4.53 2.85 -3.23
C GLU A 56 -3.31 1.98 -2.92
N GLY A 57 -2.43 2.45 -2.04
CA GLY A 57 -1.22 1.77 -1.65
C GLY A 57 -0.45 2.61 -0.65
N PHE A 58 0.72 2.15 -0.25
CA PHE A 58 1.62 2.95 0.55
C PHE A 58 2.04 4.19 -0.26
N MET A 59 2.29 5.31 0.44
CA MET A 59 2.58 6.58 -0.22
C MET A 59 3.84 6.52 -1.07
N ASN A 60 3.77 7.12 -2.26
CA ASN A 60 4.94 7.41 -3.07
C ASN A 60 5.63 8.67 -2.54
N LYS A 61 6.75 9.06 -3.16
CA LYS A 61 7.54 10.22 -2.71
C LYS A 61 6.72 11.51 -2.75
N ALA A 62 5.95 11.74 -3.82
CA ALA A 62 5.17 12.97 -3.98
C ALA A 62 4.08 13.09 -2.91
N ASP A 63 3.36 12.00 -2.62
CA ASP A 63 2.34 11.97 -1.57
C ASP A 63 2.95 12.14 -0.19
N TYR A 64 4.08 11.49 0.07
CA TYR A 64 4.78 11.58 1.34
C TYR A 64 5.27 13.01 1.62
N GLU A 65 5.92 13.62 0.66
CA GLU A 65 6.41 15.00 0.79
C GLU A 65 5.26 16.00 0.95
N GLY A 66 4.18 15.83 0.20
CA GLY A 66 2.98 16.65 0.33
C GLY A 66 2.32 16.50 1.69
N CYS A 67 2.26 15.27 2.21
CA CYS A 67 1.73 14.99 3.54
C CYS A 67 2.54 15.70 4.63
N LEU A 68 3.87 15.66 4.56
CA LEU A 68 4.75 16.29 5.55
C LEU A 68 4.71 17.81 5.50
N THR A 69 4.63 18.41 4.32
CA THR A 69 4.68 19.87 4.16
C THR A 69 3.32 20.55 4.28
N ASN A 70 2.26 19.94 3.72
CA ASN A 70 0.95 20.58 3.59
C ASN A 70 -0.20 19.74 4.14
N MET A 71 0.07 18.55 4.68
CA MET A 71 -0.95 17.56 5.06
C MET A 71 -1.87 17.19 3.89
N ARG A 72 -1.31 17.15 2.67
CA ARG A 72 -2.07 16.85 1.44
C ARG A 72 -1.32 15.89 0.54
N LEU A 73 -2.09 15.02 -0.10
CA LEU A 73 -1.58 14.14 -1.15
C LEU A 73 -1.27 14.96 -2.41
N ALA A 74 -0.59 14.36 -3.37
CA ALA A 74 -0.23 15.01 -4.63
C ALA A 74 -1.46 15.51 -5.40
N ASP A 75 -2.61 14.86 -5.23
CA ASP A 75 -3.88 15.27 -5.87
C ASP A 75 -4.60 16.42 -5.12
N GLY A 76 -4.05 16.90 -4.02
CA GLY A 76 -4.63 17.97 -3.21
C GLY A 76 -5.56 17.52 -2.09
N SER A 77 -5.83 16.23 -1.96
CA SER A 77 -6.68 15.68 -0.89
C SER A 77 -6.00 15.85 0.47
N LEU A 78 -6.76 16.25 1.48
CA LEU A 78 -6.27 16.35 2.86
C LEU A 78 -5.94 14.96 3.39
N PHE A 79 -4.70 14.77 3.82
CA PHE A 79 -4.26 13.51 4.42
C PHE A 79 -3.12 13.80 5.39
N PRO A 80 -3.40 13.92 6.71
CA PRO A 80 -2.43 14.41 7.67
C PRO A 80 -1.46 13.36 8.21
N MET A 81 -1.68 12.08 7.90
CA MET A 81 -0.87 10.97 8.41
C MET A 81 -0.02 10.36 7.29
N PRO A 82 1.31 10.22 7.45
CA PRO A 82 2.10 9.46 6.46
C PRO A 82 1.86 7.96 6.60
N ILE A 83 1.51 7.31 5.51
CA ILE A 83 1.30 5.86 5.42
C ILE A 83 2.37 5.30 4.49
N THR A 84 3.45 4.80 5.05
CA THR A 84 4.64 4.43 4.30
C THR A 84 5.07 2.99 4.55
N LEU A 85 5.72 2.41 3.54
CA LEU A 85 6.42 1.14 3.64
C LEU A 85 7.91 1.43 3.51
N ASP A 86 8.65 1.17 4.57
CA ASP A 86 10.10 1.38 4.62
C ASP A 86 10.83 0.05 4.54
N VAL A 87 11.98 0.07 3.86
CA VAL A 87 12.86 -1.08 3.74
C VAL A 87 14.29 -0.66 4.08
N SER A 88 15.07 -1.61 4.60
CA SER A 88 16.49 -1.36 4.89
C SER A 88 17.33 -1.37 3.61
N LYS A 89 18.51 -0.76 3.66
CA LYS A 89 19.48 -0.85 2.57
C LYS A 89 19.86 -2.29 2.26
N GLU A 90 19.96 -3.13 3.29
CA GLU A 90 20.27 -4.54 3.16
C GLU A 90 19.18 -5.28 2.38
N GLN A 91 17.91 -4.98 2.65
CA GLN A 91 16.78 -5.55 1.90
C GLN A 91 16.80 -5.10 0.44
N VAL A 92 17.10 -3.83 0.18
CA VAL A 92 17.20 -3.32 -1.19
C VAL A 92 18.28 -4.09 -1.97
N GLN A 93 19.43 -4.32 -1.36
CA GLN A 93 20.53 -5.03 -2.00
C GLN A 93 20.24 -6.52 -2.18
N SER A 94 19.76 -7.20 -1.15
CA SER A 94 19.54 -8.65 -1.20
C SER A 94 18.37 -9.04 -2.09
N LEU A 95 17.34 -8.21 -2.21
CA LEU A 95 16.18 -8.48 -3.05
C LEU A 95 16.28 -7.82 -4.43
N GLY A 96 17.30 -7.01 -4.69
CA GLY A 96 17.46 -6.32 -5.96
C GLY A 96 16.36 -5.31 -6.24
N LEU A 97 15.92 -4.58 -5.20
CA LEU A 97 14.81 -3.64 -5.33
C LEU A 97 15.22 -2.39 -6.11
N GLU A 98 14.37 -1.99 -7.05
CA GLU A 98 14.55 -0.79 -7.88
C GLU A 98 13.20 -0.07 -7.99
N GLU A 99 13.24 1.23 -8.32
CA GLU A 99 12.01 1.97 -8.61
C GLU A 99 11.25 1.34 -9.77
N GLY A 100 9.94 1.20 -9.61
CA GLY A 100 9.08 0.61 -10.62
C GLY A 100 9.05 -0.91 -10.62
N ARG A 101 9.88 -1.56 -9.83
CA ARG A 101 9.86 -3.02 -9.72
C ARG A 101 8.74 -3.49 -8.82
N ARG A 102 8.03 -4.51 -9.26
CA ARG A 102 6.95 -5.12 -8.47
C ARG A 102 7.53 -6.05 -7.41
N VAL A 103 6.90 -6.06 -6.24
CA VAL A 103 7.28 -6.90 -5.10
C VAL A 103 6.04 -7.53 -4.49
N THR A 104 6.22 -8.62 -3.76
CA THR A 104 5.16 -9.24 -2.96
C THR A 104 5.27 -8.72 -1.53
N LEU A 105 4.15 -8.25 -0.98
CA LEU A 105 4.04 -7.92 0.44
C LEU A 105 3.46 -9.13 1.15
N ARG A 106 4.24 -9.73 2.05
CA ARG A 106 3.89 -10.99 2.69
C ARG A 106 3.53 -10.81 4.15
N ASP A 107 2.39 -11.40 4.54
CA ASP A 107 2.01 -11.56 5.94
C ASP A 107 2.89 -12.68 6.54
N PRO A 108 3.61 -12.44 7.65
CA PRO A 108 4.47 -13.48 8.24
C PRO A 108 3.71 -14.68 8.79
N ARG A 109 2.37 -14.59 8.90
CA ARG A 109 1.53 -15.68 9.37
C ARG A 109 1.17 -16.68 8.28
N ASP A 110 1.45 -16.37 7.03
CA ASP A 110 1.15 -17.23 5.88
C ASP A 110 2.31 -18.16 5.52
#